data_78cc870a7e539b1076b2b36ebe8c5a16
#
_entry.id   78cc870a7e539b1076b2b36ebe8c5a16
#
_cell.length_a   1.000
_cell.length_b   1.000
_cell.length_c   1.000
_cell.angle_alpha   90.00
_cell.angle_beta   90.00
_cell.angle_gamma   90.00
#
_symmetry.space_group_name_H-M   'P 1'
#
loop_
_entity.id
_entity.type
_entity.pdbx_description
1 polymer ?
#
loop_
_entity_poly.entity_id
_entity_poly.type
_entity_poly.pdbx_seq_one_letter_code
_entity_poly.pdbx_strand_id
1 'polypeptide(L)'
;MKSFIKYLYSKCLQILLFPFCLFPIQKNRLAFTGLTGGKGYDYSCNPRYLSDYIREQEKDTFEIYWMVTDPKQYRDKEEKDLHFVKHFTLRSFYYLLTAKVIITNGSYAPWFPFRKKQYLINTWHGGGAYKKIENDKPDANWATRKRAEF
;
A
#
# COMPACT_ATOMS: atom_id res chain seq x y z
N MET A 1 8.39 28.02 1.74
CA MET A 1 8.26 27.79 0.29
C MET A 1 8.27 26.30 -0.10
N LYS A 2 9.31 25.51 0.22
CA LYS A 2 9.38 24.07 -0.12
C LYS A 2 8.21 23.21 0.45
N SER A 3 7.69 23.53 1.63
CA SER A 3 6.57 22.79 2.26
C SER A 3 5.24 23.05 1.55
N PHE A 4 4.98 24.28 1.14
CA PHE A 4 3.76 24.66 0.41
C PHE A 4 3.72 24.00 -0.98
N ILE A 5 4.84 23.96 -1.70
CA ILE A 5 4.94 23.29 -3.00
C ILE A 5 4.63 21.78 -2.86
N LYS A 6 5.18 21.13 -1.82
CA LYS A 6 4.88 19.71 -1.55
C LYS A 6 3.41 19.48 -1.22
N TYR A 7 2.80 20.38 -0.46
CA TYR A 7 1.37 20.31 -0.16
C TYR A 7 0.53 20.44 -1.44
N LEU A 8 0.81 21.44 -2.27
CA LEU A 8 0.10 21.65 -3.54
C LEU A 8 0.25 20.44 -4.47
N TYR A 9 1.46 19.90 -4.61
CA TYR A 9 1.73 18.68 -5.35
C TYR A 9 0.91 17.48 -4.82
N SER A 10 0.86 17.30 -3.50
CA SER A 10 0.01 16.27 -2.88
C SER A 10 -1.46 16.42 -3.25
N LYS A 11 -1.98 17.64 -3.26
CA LYS A 11 -3.38 17.91 -3.63
C LYS A 11 -3.65 17.63 -5.11
N CYS A 12 -2.74 18.02 -6.00
CA CYS A 12 -2.84 17.71 -7.42
C CYS A 12 -2.90 16.19 -7.66
N LEU A 13 -2.04 15.42 -6.99
CA LEU A 13 -2.07 13.96 -7.09
C LEU A 13 -3.37 13.35 -6.53
N GLN A 14 -3.90 13.87 -5.43
CA GLN A 14 -5.20 13.43 -4.89
C GLN A 14 -6.33 13.67 -5.89
N ILE A 15 -6.36 14.84 -6.54
CA ILE A 15 -7.35 15.18 -7.57
C ILE A 15 -7.20 14.23 -8.77
N LEU A 16 -5.98 13.97 -9.22
CA LEU A 16 -5.70 13.05 -10.34
C LEU A 16 -6.18 11.62 -10.05
N LEU A 17 -6.07 11.18 -8.81
CA LEU A 17 -6.51 9.85 -8.38
C LEU A 17 -7.99 9.78 -8.00
N PHE A 18 -8.66 10.92 -7.86
CA PHE A 18 -10.06 10.98 -7.44
C PHE A 18 -11.00 10.14 -8.32
N PRO A 19 -10.87 10.08 -9.66
CA PRO A 19 -11.73 9.24 -10.49
C PRO A 19 -11.75 7.77 -10.07
N PHE A 20 -10.64 7.23 -9.56
CA PHE A 20 -10.60 5.86 -9.03
C PHE A 20 -11.41 5.69 -7.74
N CYS A 21 -11.61 6.76 -6.99
CA CYS A 21 -12.46 6.75 -5.80
C CYS A 21 -13.97 6.66 -6.12
N LEU A 22 -14.38 6.88 -7.36
CA LEU A 22 -15.78 6.72 -7.79
C LEU A 22 -16.17 5.25 -7.97
N PHE A 23 -15.21 4.37 -8.22
CA PHE A 23 -15.46 2.93 -8.30
C PHE A 23 -15.84 2.35 -6.95
N PRO A 24 -16.73 1.34 -6.89
CA PRO A 24 -17.10 0.70 -5.63
C PRO A 24 -15.91 -0.01 -4.99
N ILE A 25 -15.85 0.01 -3.66
CA ILE A 25 -14.90 -0.82 -2.91
C ILE A 25 -15.38 -2.27 -2.99
N GLN A 26 -14.51 -3.16 -3.46
CA GLN A 26 -14.77 -4.59 -3.56
C GLN A 26 -14.49 -5.24 -2.19
N LYS A 27 -15.51 -5.86 -1.60
CA LYS A 27 -15.45 -6.40 -0.23
C LYS A 27 -14.45 -7.56 -0.09
N ASN A 28 -14.27 -8.34 -1.15
CA ASN A 28 -13.37 -9.49 -1.22
C ASN A 28 -11.97 -9.14 -1.77
N ARG A 29 -11.67 -7.87 -2.04
CA ARG A 29 -10.37 -7.46 -2.58
C ARG A 29 -9.41 -7.04 -1.51
N LEU A 30 -8.24 -7.68 -1.50
CA LEU A 30 -7.10 -7.36 -0.66
C LEU A 30 -5.97 -6.84 -1.54
N ALA A 31 -5.33 -5.74 -1.14
CA ALA A 31 -4.18 -5.18 -1.85
C ALA A 31 -2.96 -5.20 -0.94
N PHE A 32 -1.85 -5.74 -1.43
CA PHE A 32 -0.62 -5.92 -0.67
C PHE A 32 0.52 -5.10 -1.25
N THR A 33 1.36 -4.56 -0.36
CA THR A 33 2.64 -3.93 -0.71
C THR A 33 3.72 -4.37 0.27
N GLY A 34 4.82 -4.91 -0.26
CA GLY A 34 5.99 -5.28 0.52
C GLY A 34 7.18 -4.38 0.17
N LEU A 35 7.58 -3.49 1.08
CA LEU A 35 8.77 -2.66 0.93
C LEU A 35 10.03 -3.45 1.30
N THR A 36 11.04 -3.43 0.44
CA THR A 36 12.32 -4.13 0.62
C THR A 36 13.48 -3.17 0.83
N GLY A 37 13.51 -2.46 1.97
CA GLY A 37 14.69 -1.72 2.41
C GLY A 37 15.36 -0.79 1.37
N GLY A 38 14.59 -0.07 0.55
CA GLY A 38 15.08 0.83 -0.48
C GLY A 38 15.26 0.21 -1.89
N LYS A 39 14.97 -1.09 -2.04
CA LYS A 39 15.06 -1.80 -3.34
C LYS A 39 13.74 -1.83 -4.11
N GLY A 40 12.70 -1.16 -3.61
CA GLY A 40 11.39 -1.14 -4.26
C GLY A 40 10.33 -1.98 -3.55
N TYR A 41 9.35 -2.46 -4.32
CA TYR A 41 8.22 -3.25 -3.83
C TYR A 41 8.34 -4.69 -4.34
N ASP A 42 8.13 -5.63 -3.44
CA ASP A 42 8.38 -7.05 -3.72
C ASP A 42 7.38 -7.95 -2.97
N TYR A 43 7.23 -9.19 -3.42
CA TYR A 43 6.47 -10.24 -2.73
C TYR A 43 7.31 -10.79 -1.56
N SER A 44 7.32 -10.07 -0.45
CA SER A 44 8.28 -10.33 0.63
C SER A 44 7.79 -9.85 2.00
N CYS A 45 8.57 -10.12 3.01
CA CYS A 45 8.36 -9.69 4.40
C CYS A 45 7.03 -10.17 5.01
N ASN A 46 6.62 -9.55 6.12
CA ASN A 46 5.40 -9.90 6.85
C ASN A 46 4.13 -9.95 5.99
N PRO A 47 3.90 -8.99 5.04
CA PRO A 47 2.74 -9.06 4.17
C PRO A 47 2.67 -10.34 3.34
N ARG A 48 3.82 -10.91 2.90
CA ARG A 48 3.84 -12.17 2.15
C ARG A 48 3.30 -13.32 2.99
N TYR A 49 3.84 -13.52 4.18
CA TYR A 49 3.39 -14.62 5.05
C TYR A 49 1.90 -14.51 5.39
N LEU A 50 1.41 -13.27 5.58
CA LEU A 50 -0.03 -13.05 5.80
C LEU A 50 -0.86 -13.37 4.55
N SER A 51 -0.38 -12.98 3.36
CA SER A 51 -1.03 -13.31 2.08
C SER A 51 -1.11 -14.81 1.86
N ASP A 52 0.01 -15.52 2.08
CA ASP A 52 0.07 -16.98 1.92
C ASP A 52 -0.88 -17.67 2.91
N TYR A 53 -0.88 -17.26 4.18
CA TYR A 53 -1.78 -17.77 5.20
C TYR A 53 -3.27 -17.55 4.86
N ILE A 54 -3.65 -16.35 4.41
CA ILE A 54 -5.03 -16.06 4.01
C ILE A 54 -5.46 -16.99 2.86
N ARG A 55 -4.60 -17.21 1.87
CA ARG A 55 -4.90 -18.09 0.74
C ARG A 55 -5.07 -19.56 1.16
N GLU A 56 -4.30 -20.01 2.14
CA GLU A 56 -4.41 -21.37 2.66
C GLU A 56 -5.69 -21.58 3.46
N GLN A 57 -6.08 -20.60 4.29
CA GLN A 57 -7.23 -20.71 5.19
C GLN A 57 -8.58 -20.38 4.52
N GLU A 58 -8.58 -19.40 3.59
CA GLU A 58 -9.76 -18.77 3.01
C GLU A 58 -9.77 -18.92 1.48
N LYS A 59 -9.59 -20.17 1.01
CA LYS A 59 -9.53 -20.49 -0.43
C LYS A 59 -10.72 -19.89 -1.18
N ASP A 60 -10.44 -19.30 -2.33
CA ASP A 60 -11.41 -18.68 -3.25
C ASP A 60 -12.29 -17.57 -2.66
N THR A 61 -12.04 -17.13 -1.42
CA THR A 61 -12.83 -16.07 -0.77
C THR A 61 -12.37 -14.68 -1.20
N PHE A 62 -11.06 -14.49 -1.34
CA PHE A 62 -10.47 -13.19 -1.61
C PHE A 62 -9.73 -13.15 -2.94
N GLU A 63 -9.80 -11.96 -3.59
CA GLU A 63 -8.93 -11.58 -4.70
C GLU A 63 -7.75 -10.79 -4.16
N ILE A 64 -6.54 -11.31 -4.30
CA ILE A 64 -5.31 -10.73 -3.75
C ILE A 64 -4.50 -10.09 -4.86
N TYR A 65 -4.22 -8.79 -4.70
CA TYR A 65 -3.42 -8.00 -5.63
C TYR A 65 -2.15 -7.52 -4.96
N TRP A 66 -1.01 -8.00 -5.46
CA TRP A 66 0.31 -7.57 -5.01
C TRP A 66 0.88 -6.47 -5.91
N MET A 67 1.22 -5.33 -5.28
CA MET A 67 1.90 -4.23 -5.95
C MET A 67 3.40 -4.45 -5.88
N VAL A 68 4.02 -4.80 -7.01
CA VAL A 68 5.45 -5.14 -7.10
C VAL A 68 6.17 -4.27 -8.12
N THR A 69 7.49 -4.18 -8.03
CA THR A 69 8.30 -3.40 -8.96
C THR A 69 8.30 -4.04 -10.35
N ASP A 70 8.50 -5.36 -10.41
CA ASP A 70 8.48 -6.12 -11.67
C ASP A 70 7.57 -7.36 -11.56
N PRO A 71 6.32 -7.30 -12.07
CA PRO A 71 5.41 -8.44 -12.06
C PRO A 71 5.89 -9.65 -12.85
N LYS A 72 6.79 -9.46 -13.80
CA LYS A 72 7.27 -10.57 -14.66
C LYS A 72 7.98 -11.65 -13.86
N GLN A 73 8.58 -11.29 -12.73
CA GLN A 73 9.29 -12.22 -11.83
C GLN A 73 8.34 -13.19 -11.10
N TYR A 74 7.02 -12.97 -11.15
CA TYR A 74 6.02 -13.74 -10.43
C TYR A 74 4.98 -14.40 -11.32
N ARG A 75 5.24 -14.52 -12.63
CA ARG A 75 4.30 -15.13 -13.57
C ARG A 75 3.98 -16.59 -13.24
N ASP A 76 4.95 -17.30 -12.70
CA ASP A 76 4.82 -18.69 -12.25
C ASP A 76 4.01 -18.84 -10.96
N LYS A 77 3.79 -17.73 -10.23
CA LYS A 77 3.02 -17.66 -8.97
C LYS A 77 1.63 -17.07 -9.16
N GLU A 78 1.35 -16.51 -10.34
CA GLU A 78 0.05 -15.91 -10.63
C GLU A 78 -1.02 -16.99 -10.73
N GLU A 79 -2.09 -16.84 -9.97
CA GLU A 79 -3.21 -17.78 -9.90
C GLU A 79 -4.54 -17.02 -10.00
N LYS A 80 -5.67 -17.73 -10.03
CA LYS A 80 -7.01 -17.14 -10.14
C LYS A 80 -7.30 -16.10 -9.05
N ASP A 81 -6.80 -16.32 -7.85
CA ASP A 81 -6.99 -15.49 -6.64
C ASP A 81 -5.78 -14.61 -6.30
N LEU A 82 -4.63 -14.78 -6.97
CA LEU A 82 -3.37 -14.09 -6.71
C LEU A 82 -2.83 -13.42 -7.96
N HIS A 83 -2.74 -12.09 -7.93
CA HIS A 83 -2.33 -11.27 -9.06
C HIS A 83 -1.17 -10.34 -8.71
N PHE A 84 -0.23 -10.18 -9.63
CA PHE A 84 0.90 -9.26 -9.50
C PHE A 84 0.74 -8.07 -10.44
N VAL A 85 0.81 -6.86 -9.89
CA VAL A 85 0.59 -5.61 -10.61
C VAL A 85 1.78 -4.70 -10.42
N LYS A 86 2.25 -4.08 -11.51
CA LYS A 86 3.35 -3.13 -11.42
C LYS A 86 2.95 -1.92 -10.57
N HIS A 87 3.75 -1.66 -9.54
CA HIS A 87 3.55 -0.52 -8.64
C HIS A 87 3.64 0.83 -9.39
N PHE A 88 2.99 1.88 -8.90
CA PHE A 88 2.92 3.20 -9.52
C PHE A 88 2.38 3.25 -10.96
N THR A 89 1.44 2.38 -11.29
CA THR A 89 0.66 2.44 -12.54
C THR A 89 -0.80 2.78 -12.25
N LEU A 90 -1.54 3.24 -13.26
CA LEU A 90 -2.98 3.47 -13.14
C LEU A 90 -3.72 2.21 -12.68
N ARG A 91 -3.29 1.04 -13.17
CA ARG A 91 -3.82 -0.26 -12.76
C ARG A 91 -3.60 -0.54 -11.28
N SER A 92 -2.41 -0.24 -10.74
CA SER A 92 -2.13 -0.41 -9.31
C SER A 92 -2.97 0.53 -8.44
N PHE A 93 -3.17 1.78 -8.87
CA PHE A 93 -4.05 2.72 -8.15
C PHE A 93 -5.51 2.28 -8.16
N TYR A 94 -5.99 1.75 -9.28
CA TYR A 94 -7.33 1.18 -9.34
C TYR A 94 -7.51 0.07 -8.29
N TYR A 95 -6.62 -0.91 -8.24
CA TYR A 95 -6.73 -2.01 -7.27
C TYR A 95 -6.57 -1.52 -5.82
N LEU A 96 -5.60 -0.65 -5.54
CA LEU A 96 -5.42 -0.06 -4.22
C LEU A 96 -6.65 0.72 -3.75
N LEU A 97 -7.23 1.57 -4.61
CA LEU A 97 -8.36 2.43 -4.25
C LEU A 97 -9.72 1.70 -4.25
N THR A 98 -9.79 0.50 -4.82
CA THR A 98 -10.99 -0.35 -4.79
C THR A 98 -10.88 -1.54 -3.84
N ALA A 99 -9.73 -1.78 -3.23
CA ALA A 99 -9.56 -2.84 -2.23
C ALA A 99 -10.30 -2.49 -0.93
N LYS A 100 -10.85 -3.50 -0.27
CA LYS A 100 -11.43 -3.36 1.08
C LYS A 100 -10.36 -3.22 2.15
N VAL A 101 -9.29 -3.99 2.02
CA VAL A 101 -8.16 -3.97 2.94
C VAL A 101 -6.86 -3.74 2.15
N ILE A 102 -6.05 -2.84 2.64
CA ILE A 102 -4.70 -2.59 2.14
C ILE A 102 -3.73 -3.04 3.22
N ILE A 103 -2.81 -3.94 2.86
CA ILE A 103 -1.82 -4.49 3.77
C ILE A 103 -0.43 -4.06 3.31
N THR A 104 0.36 -3.52 4.22
CA THR A 104 1.72 -3.02 3.94
C THR A 104 2.65 -3.29 5.12
N ASN A 105 3.94 -3.23 4.88
CA ASN A 105 4.96 -3.19 5.94
C ASN A 105 5.65 -1.83 6.05
N GLY A 106 5.13 -0.82 5.37
CA GLY A 106 5.69 0.54 5.36
C GLY A 106 4.62 1.61 5.36
N SER A 107 5.05 2.88 5.41
CA SER A 107 4.16 4.03 5.38
C SER A 107 3.75 4.38 3.96
N TYR A 108 2.50 4.79 3.77
CA TYR A 108 2.03 5.36 2.52
C TYR A 108 2.42 6.85 2.38
N ALA A 109 2.46 7.31 1.14
CA ALA A 109 2.71 8.71 0.86
C ALA A 109 1.51 9.59 1.27
N PRO A 110 1.74 10.81 1.79
CA PRO A 110 0.67 11.70 2.25
C PRO A 110 -0.36 12.11 1.19
N TRP A 111 -0.02 11.93 -0.09
CA TRP A 111 -0.91 12.22 -1.20
C TRP A 111 -1.85 11.07 -1.56
N PHE A 112 -1.66 9.86 -0.99
CA PHE A 112 -2.54 8.73 -1.30
C PHE A 112 -3.94 8.97 -0.69
N PRO A 113 -5.03 8.95 -1.50
CA PRO A 113 -6.36 9.31 -1.05
C PRO A 113 -7.09 8.09 -0.44
N PHE A 114 -6.72 7.69 0.78
CA PHE A 114 -7.44 6.65 1.50
C PHE A 114 -8.92 6.96 1.63
N ARG A 115 -9.75 5.96 1.46
CA ARG A 115 -11.20 6.07 1.53
C ARG A 115 -11.70 5.60 2.91
N LYS A 116 -12.68 6.30 3.49
CA LYS A 116 -13.23 6.03 4.83
C LYS A 116 -13.71 4.58 5.07
N LYS A 117 -14.05 3.84 4.01
CA LYS A 117 -14.55 2.46 4.09
C LYS A 117 -13.47 1.41 3.82
N GLN A 118 -12.22 1.82 3.63
CA GLN A 118 -11.06 0.94 3.51
C GLN A 118 -10.41 0.74 4.87
N TYR A 119 -9.77 -0.42 5.04
CA TYR A 119 -8.89 -0.68 6.18
C TYR A 119 -7.44 -0.68 5.71
N LEU A 120 -6.57 -0.03 6.46
CA LEU A 120 -5.12 -0.08 6.26
C LEU A 120 -4.51 -0.86 7.42
N ILE A 121 -3.83 -1.96 7.09
CA ILE A 121 -3.09 -2.79 8.04
C ILE A 121 -1.61 -2.61 7.76
N ASN A 122 -0.88 -2.07 8.73
CA ASN A 122 0.58 -2.00 8.66
C ASN A 122 1.17 -3.11 9.51
N THR A 123 1.75 -4.12 8.85
CA THR A 123 2.39 -5.26 9.52
C THR A 123 3.76 -4.93 10.08
N TRP A 124 4.28 -3.73 9.71
CA TRP A 124 5.63 -3.29 10.03
C TRP A 124 6.72 -4.23 9.46
N HIS A 125 7.99 -3.93 9.73
CA HIS A 125 9.15 -4.67 9.21
C HIS A 125 10.33 -4.72 10.19
N GLY A 126 10.06 -4.82 11.47
CA GLY A 126 11.09 -4.91 12.50
C GLY A 126 10.49 -5.23 13.86
N GLY A 127 11.24 -5.94 14.67
CA GLY A 127 10.84 -6.42 15.99
C GLY A 127 11.45 -5.61 17.14
N GLY A 128 11.48 -4.27 17.07
CA GLY A 128 12.02 -3.49 18.18
C GLY A 128 12.14 -1.99 17.91
N ALA A 129 12.26 -1.22 18.98
CA ALA A 129 12.37 0.24 18.97
C ALA A 129 13.82 0.73 18.74
N TYR A 130 14.42 0.33 17.63
CA TYR A 130 15.83 0.64 17.33
C TYR A 130 16.10 2.08 16.88
N LYS A 131 15.06 2.82 16.49
CA LYS A 131 15.16 4.22 16.05
C LYS A 131 13.86 4.97 16.28
N LYS A 132 13.97 6.27 16.48
CA LYS A 132 12.82 7.18 16.49
C LYS A 132 12.17 7.22 15.11
N ILE A 133 10.85 7.11 15.05
CA ILE A 133 10.07 7.09 13.83
C ILE A 133 8.98 8.16 13.86
N GLU A 134 8.56 8.57 12.68
CA GLU A 134 7.44 9.51 12.47
C GLU A 134 7.52 10.73 13.40
N ASN A 135 6.55 10.94 14.28
CA ASN A 135 6.47 12.10 15.16
C ASN A 135 7.54 12.12 16.27
N ASP A 136 8.17 11.01 16.58
CA ASP A 136 9.27 10.93 17.56
C ASP A 136 10.59 11.48 17.03
N LYS A 137 10.68 11.77 15.72
CA LYS A 137 11.86 12.39 15.13
C LYS A 137 11.92 13.86 15.49
N PRO A 138 13.08 14.38 15.94
CA PRO A 138 13.24 15.78 16.30
C PRO A 138 12.98 16.75 15.12
N ASP A 139 13.25 16.29 13.90
CA ASP A 139 13.10 17.02 12.64
C ASP A 139 11.83 16.65 11.86
N ALA A 140 10.79 16.13 12.54
CA ALA A 140 9.55 15.73 11.91
C ALA A 140 8.91 16.89 11.12
N ASN A 141 8.98 16.78 9.80
CA ASN A 141 8.36 17.74 8.88
C ASN A 141 6.89 17.40 8.61
N TRP A 142 6.18 18.26 7.86
CA TRP A 142 4.78 18.05 7.50
C TRP A 142 4.50 16.63 6.93
N ALA A 143 5.32 16.13 6.03
CA ALA A 143 5.12 14.83 5.41
C ALA A 143 5.28 13.66 6.40
N THR A 144 6.20 13.82 7.38
CA THR A 144 6.40 12.85 8.46
C THR A 144 5.18 12.82 9.39
N ARG A 145 4.73 14.00 9.85
CA ARG A 145 3.55 14.13 10.72
C ARG A 145 2.29 13.58 10.05
N LYS A 146 2.08 13.90 8.76
CA LYS A 146 0.92 13.43 8.02
C LYS A 146 0.89 11.90 7.83
N ARG A 147 2.06 11.25 7.76
CA ARG A 147 2.14 9.79 7.72
C ARG A 147 1.79 9.11 9.04
N ALA A 148 2.03 9.79 10.16
CA ALA A 148 1.71 9.28 11.48
C ALA A 148 0.20 9.35 11.82
N GLU A 149 -0.61 10.05 11.00
CA GLU A 149 -2.07 10.12 11.15
C GLU A 149 -2.80 8.89 10.55
N PHE A 150 -2.06 7.99 9.88
CA PHE A 150 -2.53 6.74 9.31
C PHE A 150 -1.93 5.55 10.08
#